data_ef4e294aee8fc03046e023ec1e7a44cc
#
_entry.id   ef4e294aee8fc03046e023ec1e7a44cc
#
_cell.length_a   1.000
_cell.length_b   1.000
_cell.length_c   1.000
_cell.angle_alpha   90.00
_cell.angle_beta   90.00
_cell.angle_gamma   90.00
#
_symmetry.space_group_name_H-M   'P 1'
#
loop_
_entity.id
_entity.type
_entity.pdbx_description
1 polymer ?
#
loop_
_entity_poly.entity_id
_entity_poly.type
_entity_poly.pdbx_seq_one_letter_code
_entity_poly.pdbx_strand_id
1 'polypeptide(L)'
;MKAQNAVTFDYLSKIPYREQIEERITKLMDYEKQSQPFKEGKFTYFYKNDGLQNQDVLYRQLGDGEAEIFLDPNTFSEDGTTSLAGVSFSRDGSLVAYSISEGGSDWRKVIVLDTETKKPVGETLVDIKFSGISWLGNQGFYYSSYDKPKGSELSAKTDQHKLYFHKLGTKQSEDQLIFGGVKDEKYRYVGGYTSEDERYLFISASVSTSGNKLFFKDLSKPNSPLKTILDNTSSDTWVIDNQGTKLYLVTNLNAPNKRVVTVDASQRRARSLRQSLASSTAALVRWPWCICSLLSKRSKRRSTCDKLRPRVSACQYRSA
;
A
#
# COMPACT_ATOMS: atom_id res chain seq x y z
N MET A 1 -32.43 -3.50 -5.56
CA MET A 1 -31.48 -3.26 -6.66
C MET A 1 -32.08 -3.50 -8.05
N LYS A 2 -32.58 -4.69 -8.45
CA LYS A 2 -33.11 -4.94 -9.81
C LYS A 2 -34.18 -3.93 -10.24
N ALA A 3 -35.19 -3.62 -9.38
CA ALA A 3 -36.23 -2.65 -9.69
C ALA A 3 -35.66 -1.21 -9.88
N GLN A 4 -34.68 -0.81 -9.09
CA GLN A 4 -34.00 0.49 -9.25
C GLN A 4 -33.19 0.55 -10.53
N ASN A 5 -32.45 -0.53 -10.86
CA ASN A 5 -31.72 -0.62 -12.12
C ASN A 5 -32.68 -0.51 -13.33
N ALA A 6 -33.86 -1.15 -13.29
CA ALA A 6 -34.84 -1.04 -14.36
C ALA A 6 -35.28 0.42 -14.62
N VAL A 7 -35.55 1.18 -13.56
CA VAL A 7 -35.86 2.62 -13.65
C VAL A 7 -34.68 3.42 -14.20
N THR A 8 -33.47 3.14 -13.71
CA THR A 8 -32.26 3.84 -14.16
C THR A 8 -31.97 3.59 -15.63
N PHE A 9 -32.00 2.33 -16.06
CA PHE A 9 -31.72 1.99 -17.46
C PHE A 9 -32.82 2.50 -18.41
N ASP A 10 -34.09 2.47 -18.00
CA ASP A 10 -35.19 3.09 -18.77
C ASP A 10 -34.94 4.59 -18.94
N TYR A 11 -34.55 5.32 -17.90
CA TYR A 11 -34.21 6.73 -18.00
C TYR A 11 -33.00 6.98 -18.91
N LEU A 12 -31.88 6.22 -18.73
CA LEU A 12 -30.67 6.40 -19.51
C LEU A 12 -30.88 6.07 -20.99
N SER A 13 -31.73 5.08 -21.32
CA SER A 13 -32.02 4.70 -22.71
C SER A 13 -32.75 5.79 -23.49
N LYS A 14 -33.41 6.73 -22.81
CA LYS A 14 -34.15 7.86 -23.41
C LYS A 14 -33.28 9.07 -23.71
N ILE A 15 -31.98 9.06 -23.32
CA ILE A 15 -31.05 10.15 -23.58
C ILE A 15 -30.57 10.06 -25.04
N PRO A 16 -30.94 11.00 -25.93
CA PRO A 16 -30.75 10.85 -27.36
C PRO A 16 -29.31 10.90 -27.83
N TYR A 17 -28.39 11.41 -26.99
CA TYR A 17 -26.97 11.53 -27.29
C TYR A 17 -26.10 10.53 -26.52
N ARG A 18 -26.69 9.57 -25.80
CA ARG A 18 -25.97 8.61 -24.96
C ARG A 18 -25.00 7.75 -25.79
N GLU A 19 -25.47 7.20 -26.90
CA GLU A 19 -24.64 6.37 -27.79
C GLU A 19 -23.46 7.15 -28.39
N GLN A 20 -23.69 8.42 -28.78
CA GLN A 20 -22.63 9.29 -29.30
C GLN A 20 -21.55 9.56 -28.24
N ILE A 21 -21.93 9.73 -26.95
CA ILE A 21 -20.98 9.91 -25.86
C ILE A 21 -20.21 8.61 -25.63
N GLU A 22 -20.87 7.47 -25.61
CA GLU A 22 -20.25 6.15 -25.42
C GLU A 22 -19.23 5.87 -26.53
N GLU A 23 -19.60 6.06 -27.80
CA GLU A 23 -18.72 5.92 -28.94
C GLU A 23 -17.50 6.85 -28.84
N ARG A 24 -17.75 8.13 -28.46
CA ARG A 24 -16.67 9.10 -28.32
C ARG A 24 -15.71 8.76 -27.19
N ILE A 25 -16.20 8.31 -26.03
CA ILE A 25 -15.38 7.89 -24.88
C ILE A 25 -14.59 6.65 -25.28
N THR A 26 -15.22 5.64 -25.87
CA THR A 26 -14.56 4.42 -26.34
C THR A 26 -13.39 4.76 -27.25
N LYS A 27 -13.62 5.59 -28.28
CA LYS A 27 -12.55 6.04 -29.19
C LYS A 27 -11.43 6.81 -28.50
N LEU A 28 -11.73 7.60 -27.47
CA LEU A 28 -10.73 8.34 -26.69
C LEU A 28 -9.92 7.45 -25.75
N MET A 29 -10.50 6.35 -25.28
CA MET A 29 -9.85 5.41 -24.36
C MET A 29 -9.13 4.28 -25.07
N ASP A 30 -9.40 4.07 -26.37
CA ASP A 30 -8.80 3.03 -27.19
C ASP A 30 -7.41 3.46 -27.69
N TYR A 31 -6.44 3.36 -26.80
CA TYR A 31 -5.02 3.54 -27.10
C TYR A 31 -4.16 2.72 -26.14
N GLU A 32 -3.00 2.27 -26.61
CA GLU A 32 -2.06 1.51 -25.78
C GLU A 32 -1.59 2.36 -24.58
N LYS A 33 -1.71 1.81 -23.38
CA LYS A 33 -1.31 2.43 -22.12
C LYS A 33 -0.21 1.60 -21.48
N GLN A 34 0.82 2.25 -20.97
CA GLN A 34 1.90 1.60 -20.23
C GLN A 34 2.26 2.43 -19.01
N SER A 35 2.41 1.76 -17.85
CA SER A 35 2.87 2.40 -16.64
C SER A 35 4.38 2.69 -16.68
N GLN A 36 4.84 3.52 -15.75
CA GLN A 36 6.28 3.62 -15.50
C GLN A 36 6.81 2.25 -15.07
N PRO A 37 7.95 1.78 -15.64
CA PRO A 37 8.59 0.55 -15.21
C PRO A 37 9.17 0.67 -13.78
N PHE A 38 9.11 -0.42 -13.02
CA PHE A 38 9.71 -0.54 -11.70
C PHE A 38 10.50 -1.86 -11.59
N LYS A 39 11.53 -1.88 -10.76
CA LYS A 39 12.42 -3.01 -10.63
C LYS A 39 12.22 -3.73 -9.30
N GLU A 40 11.95 -5.04 -9.37
CA GLU A 40 11.90 -5.95 -8.22
C GLU A 40 12.79 -7.16 -8.48
N GLY A 41 13.75 -7.38 -7.59
CA GLY A 41 14.76 -8.42 -7.78
C GLY A 41 15.54 -8.26 -9.09
N LYS A 42 15.53 -9.30 -9.91
CA LYS A 42 16.20 -9.32 -11.22
C LYS A 42 15.36 -8.82 -12.38
N PHE A 43 14.04 -8.70 -12.18
CA PHE A 43 13.10 -8.33 -13.23
C PHE A 43 12.72 -6.84 -13.16
N THR A 44 12.38 -6.28 -14.32
CA THR A 44 11.68 -5.01 -14.45
C THR A 44 10.24 -5.29 -14.78
N TYR A 45 9.32 -4.70 -14.03
CA TYR A 45 7.87 -4.87 -14.18
C TYR A 45 7.23 -3.61 -14.69
N PHE A 46 6.13 -3.75 -15.43
CA PHE A 46 5.27 -2.65 -15.85
C PHE A 46 3.86 -3.15 -16.17
N TYR A 47 2.88 -2.29 -16.00
CA TYR A 47 1.51 -2.57 -16.41
C TYR A 47 1.30 -2.09 -17.83
N LYS A 48 0.56 -2.87 -18.61
CA LYS A 48 0.20 -2.54 -19.98
C LYS A 48 -1.27 -2.87 -20.24
N ASN A 49 -1.94 -2.03 -21.05
CA ASN A 49 -3.29 -2.24 -21.54
C ASN A 49 -3.30 -1.91 -23.02
N ASP A 50 -3.92 -2.73 -23.85
CA ASP A 50 -3.97 -2.55 -25.31
C ASP A 50 -4.93 -1.44 -25.76
N GLY A 51 -5.74 -0.92 -24.83
CA GLY A 51 -6.71 0.16 -25.04
C GLY A 51 -8.01 -0.11 -24.30
N LEU A 52 -8.69 -1.19 -24.63
CA LEU A 52 -10.02 -1.54 -24.12
C LEU A 52 -10.06 -2.78 -23.25
N GLN A 53 -8.91 -3.38 -22.93
CA GLN A 53 -8.87 -4.45 -21.92
C GLN A 53 -9.51 -4.00 -20.62
N ASN A 54 -10.27 -4.90 -19.97
CA ASN A 54 -10.97 -4.62 -18.73
C ASN A 54 -10.02 -4.22 -17.58
N GLN A 55 -8.85 -4.87 -17.52
CA GLN A 55 -7.82 -4.61 -16.51
C GLN A 55 -6.43 -4.55 -17.15
N ASP A 56 -5.53 -3.77 -16.55
CA ASP A 56 -4.13 -3.72 -16.96
C ASP A 56 -3.43 -5.05 -16.65
N VAL A 57 -2.63 -5.52 -17.59
CA VAL A 57 -1.84 -6.75 -17.48
C VAL A 57 -0.46 -6.41 -16.93
N LEU A 58 0.01 -7.13 -15.92
CA LEU A 58 1.37 -6.97 -15.38
C LEU A 58 2.35 -7.80 -16.20
N TYR A 59 3.27 -7.11 -16.84
CA TYR A 59 4.40 -7.67 -17.59
C TYR A 59 5.67 -7.67 -16.74
N ARG A 60 6.61 -8.53 -17.10
CA ARG A 60 7.98 -8.50 -16.59
C ARG A 60 8.99 -8.69 -17.72
N GLN A 61 10.20 -8.20 -17.50
CA GLN A 61 11.32 -8.27 -18.43
C GLN A 61 12.61 -8.55 -17.67
N LEU A 62 13.41 -9.48 -18.16
CA LEU A 62 14.74 -9.80 -17.62
C LEU A 62 15.83 -9.08 -18.43
N GLY A 63 16.49 -8.10 -17.84
CA GLY A 63 17.48 -7.27 -18.54
C GLY A 63 16.92 -6.62 -19.80
N ASP A 64 17.59 -6.80 -20.94
CA ASP A 64 17.17 -6.29 -22.26
C ASP A 64 16.41 -7.36 -23.08
N GLY A 65 15.99 -8.47 -22.45
CA GLY A 65 15.22 -9.52 -23.10
C GLY A 65 13.79 -9.09 -23.47
N GLU A 66 13.04 -9.99 -24.07
CA GLU A 66 11.63 -9.72 -24.39
C GLU A 66 10.78 -9.68 -23.11
N ALA A 67 9.78 -8.81 -23.12
CA ALA A 67 8.80 -8.73 -22.05
C ALA A 67 7.79 -9.87 -22.16
N GLU A 68 7.47 -10.50 -21.05
CA GLU A 68 6.46 -11.56 -20.95
C GLU A 68 5.35 -11.18 -19.97
N ILE A 69 4.16 -11.73 -20.17
CA ILE A 69 3.06 -11.60 -19.22
C ILE A 69 3.48 -12.29 -17.91
N PHE A 70 3.43 -11.52 -16.82
CA PHE A 70 3.66 -12.06 -15.49
C PHE A 70 2.34 -12.42 -14.80
N LEU A 71 1.36 -11.51 -14.82
CA LEU A 71 0.05 -11.69 -14.23
C LEU A 71 -1.00 -10.99 -15.09
N ASP A 72 -1.99 -11.76 -15.58
CA ASP A 72 -3.10 -11.22 -16.36
C ASP A 72 -4.42 -11.31 -15.58
N PRO A 73 -4.87 -10.19 -14.98
CA PRO A 73 -6.11 -10.16 -14.22
C PRO A 73 -7.37 -10.45 -15.07
N ASN A 74 -7.30 -10.25 -16.39
CA ASN A 74 -8.42 -10.53 -17.29
C ASN A 74 -8.76 -12.03 -17.38
N THR A 75 -7.84 -12.89 -16.91
CA THR A 75 -8.02 -14.36 -16.88
C THR A 75 -8.52 -14.90 -15.53
N PHE A 76 -8.72 -14.02 -14.50
CA PHE A 76 -9.08 -14.47 -13.16
C PHE A 76 -10.52 -14.99 -13.04
N SER A 77 -11.43 -14.52 -13.89
CA SER A 77 -12.80 -15.03 -13.98
C SER A 77 -13.33 -14.87 -15.39
N GLU A 78 -14.21 -15.79 -15.80
CA GLU A 78 -14.82 -15.78 -17.14
C GLU A 78 -15.73 -14.54 -17.35
N ASP A 79 -16.40 -14.08 -16.31
CA ASP A 79 -17.30 -12.93 -16.35
C ASP A 79 -16.59 -11.58 -16.14
N GLY A 80 -15.26 -11.56 -15.93
CA GLY A 80 -14.45 -10.38 -15.71
C GLY A 80 -14.74 -9.62 -14.40
N THR A 81 -15.46 -10.23 -13.45
CA THR A 81 -15.82 -9.58 -12.18
C THR A 81 -14.75 -9.70 -11.10
N THR A 82 -13.72 -10.54 -11.30
CA THR A 82 -12.57 -10.66 -10.40
C THR A 82 -11.47 -9.70 -10.79
N SER A 83 -11.03 -8.87 -9.87
CA SER A 83 -10.01 -7.85 -10.13
C SER A 83 -8.74 -8.03 -9.29
N LEU A 84 -7.62 -7.57 -9.85
CA LEU A 84 -6.35 -7.43 -9.13
C LEU A 84 -6.47 -6.25 -8.17
N ALA A 85 -6.40 -6.52 -6.86
CA ALA A 85 -6.60 -5.51 -5.82
C ALA A 85 -5.28 -4.98 -5.22
N GLY A 86 -4.15 -5.63 -5.51
CA GLY A 86 -2.84 -5.19 -5.06
C GLY A 86 -1.75 -6.21 -5.32
N VAL A 87 -0.50 -5.72 -5.40
CA VAL A 87 0.71 -6.52 -5.60
C VAL A 87 1.77 -6.02 -4.62
N SER A 88 2.47 -6.92 -3.95
CA SER A 88 3.56 -6.62 -3.01
C SER A 88 4.66 -7.64 -3.15
N PHE A 89 5.87 -7.19 -3.49
CA PHE A 89 7.04 -8.04 -3.64
C PHE A 89 7.78 -8.20 -2.31
N SER A 90 8.39 -9.37 -2.09
CA SER A 90 9.38 -9.56 -1.03
C SER A 90 10.61 -8.68 -1.28
N ARG A 91 11.40 -8.44 -0.24
CA ARG A 91 12.52 -7.51 -0.29
C ARG A 91 13.56 -7.82 -1.37
N ASP A 92 13.83 -9.08 -1.59
CA ASP A 92 14.76 -9.56 -2.62
C ASP A 92 14.10 -9.75 -4.01
N GLY A 93 12.78 -9.54 -4.09
CA GLY A 93 12.00 -9.72 -5.29
C GLY A 93 11.80 -11.16 -5.74
N SER A 94 12.15 -12.15 -4.89
CA SER A 94 11.99 -13.57 -5.23
C SER A 94 10.55 -14.06 -5.08
N LEU A 95 9.75 -13.38 -4.24
CA LEU A 95 8.36 -13.69 -4.00
C LEU A 95 7.48 -12.47 -4.26
N VAL A 96 6.24 -12.73 -4.62
CA VAL A 96 5.20 -11.69 -4.75
C VAL A 96 3.90 -12.19 -4.15
N ALA A 97 3.29 -11.37 -3.31
CA ALA A 97 1.92 -11.56 -2.85
C ALA A 97 1.00 -10.66 -3.66
N TYR A 98 -0.01 -11.20 -4.30
CA TYR A 98 -1.05 -10.41 -4.94
C TYR A 98 -2.41 -10.71 -4.33
N SER A 99 -3.26 -9.70 -4.29
CA SER A 99 -4.61 -9.82 -3.76
C SER A 99 -5.65 -9.66 -4.86
N ILE A 100 -6.72 -10.44 -4.77
CA ILE A 100 -7.86 -10.40 -5.68
C ILE A 100 -9.13 -10.01 -4.94
N SER A 101 -10.00 -9.30 -5.64
CA SER A 101 -11.35 -8.94 -5.21
C SER A 101 -12.36 -9.57 -6.15
N GLU A 102 -13.30 -10.33 -5.63
CA GLU A 102 -14.35 -11.00 -6.38
C GLU A 102 -15.66 -10.19 -6.28
N GLY A 103 -16.26 -9.85 -7.42
CA GLY A 103 -17.52 -9.13 -7.49
C GLY A 103 -17.50 -7.75 -6.82
N GLY A 104 -16.34 -7.08 -6.75
CA GLY A 104 -16.20 -5.78 -6.09
C GLY A 104 -16.24 -5.84 -4.56
N SER A 105 -16.06 -7.02 -3.96
CA SER A 105 -16.02 -7.22 -2.51
C SER A 105 -14.79 -6.57 -1.89
N ASP A 106 -14.95 -5.99 -0.69
CA ASP A 106 -13.81 -5.57 0.14
C ASP A 106 -13.07 -6.77 0.78
N TRP A 107 -13.70 -7.93 0.83
CA TRP A 107 -13.07 -9.18 1.25
C TRP A 107 -12.20 -9.71 0.12
N ARG A 108 -10.94 -9.97 0.43
CA ARG A 108 -9.92 -10.32 -0.54
C ARG A 108 -9.32 -11.68 -0.25
N LYS A 109 -8.78 -12.28 -1.29
CA LYS A 109 -7.86 -13.43 -1.20
C LYS A 109 -6.46 -12.94 -1.49
N VAL A 110 -5.46 -13.55 -0.86
CA VAL A 110 -4.03 -13.29 -1.13
C VAL A 110 -3.37 -14.57 -1.59
N ILE A 111 -2.69 -14.48 -2.71
CA ILE A 111 -1.94 -15.57 -3.33
C ILE A 111 -0.46 -15.16 -3.39
N VAL A 112 0.42 -16.06 -2.98
CA VAL A 112 1.87 -15.86 -3.09
C VAL A 112 2.39 -16.64 -4.28
N LEU A 113 3.24 -16.01 -5.11
CA LEU A 113 3.95 -16.65 -6.20
C LEU A 113 5.46 -16.52 -6.00
N ASP A 114 6.17 -17.56 -6.39
CA ASP A 114 7.58 -17.46 -6.74
C ASP A 114 7.73 -16.67 -8.03
N THR A 115 8.52 -15.62 -8.02
CA THR A 115 8.62 -14.68 -9.14
C THR A 115 9.40 -15.27 -10.33
N GLU A 116 10.16 -16.31 -10.16
CA GLU A 116 10.87 -16.95 -11.28
C GLU A 116 10.00 -17.96 -12.00
N THR A 117 9.41 -18.86 -11.25
CA THR A 117 8.62 -19.98 -11.78
C THR A 117 7.16 -19.66 -12.03
N LYS A 118 6.66 -18.55 -11.49
CA LYS A 118 5.24 -18.13 -11.47
C LYS A 118 4.33 -19.13 -10.73
N LYS A 119 4.91 -20.04 -9.94
CA LYS A 119 4.14 -21.06 -9.21
C LYS A 119 3.67 -20.53 -7.86
N PRO A 120 2.46 -20.91 -7.43
CA PRO A 120 1.98 -20.61 -6.08
C PRO A 120 2.89 -21.20 -4.99
N VAL A 121 3.07 -20.42 -3.91
CA VAL A 121 3.83 -20.80 -2.71
C VAL A 121 2.89 -20.76 -1.52
N GLY A 122 2.69 -21.89 -0.88
CA GLY A 122 1.77 -22.01 0.26
C GLY A 122 0.30 -22.04 -0.15
N GLU A 123 -0.57 -21.78 0.81
CA GLU A 123 -2.01 -21.73 0.58
C GLU A 123 -2.48 -20.31 0.21
N THR A 124 -3.65 -20.23 -0.41
CA THR A 124 -4.33 -18.95 -0.63
C THR A 124 -4.95 -18.48 0.67
N LEU A 125 -4.56 -17.29 1.14
CA LEU A 125 -5.19 -16.67 2.30
C LEU A 125 -6.54 -16.08 1.88
N VAL A 126 -7.53 -16.22 2.74
CA VAL A 126 -8.91 -15.76 2.51
C VAL A 126 -9.37 -14.81 3.62
N ASP A 127 -10.54 -14.23 3.44
CA ASP A 127 -11.18 -13.36 4.45
C ASP A 127 -10.27 -12.18 4.90
N ILE A 128 -9.52 -11.60 3.97
CA ILE A 128 -8.67 -10.44 4.23
C ILE A 128 -9.43 -9.16 3.82
N LYS A 129 -9.46 -8.17 4.70
CA LYS A 129 -10.22 -6.94 4.43
C LYS A 129 -9.46 -5.71 4.91
N PHE A 130 -9.41 -4.67 4.06
CA PHE A 130 -8.73 -3.38 4.32
C PHE A 130 -7.27 -3.54 4.73
N SER A 131 -6.54 -4.39 4.03
CA SER A 131 -5.15 -4.75 4.32
C SER A 131 -4.23 -4.42 3.17
N GLY A 132 -3.04 -3.89 3.50
CA GLY A 132 -1.84 -4.05 2.70
C GLY A 132 -1.10 -5.34 3.09
N ILE A 133 -0.06 -5.68 2.32
CA ILE A 133 0.86 -6.77 2.61
C ILE A 133 2.24 -6.15 2.88
N SER A 134 2.84 -6.49 4.01
CA SER A 134 4.18 -6.02 4.37
C SER A 134 5.09 -7.19 4.72
N TRP A 135 6.06 -7.43 3.89
CA TRP A 135 6.99 -8.54 4.00
C TRP A 135 7.98 -8.41 5.17
N LEU A 136 8.41 -9.56 5.68
CA LEU A 136 9.56 -9.71 6.57
C LEU A 136 10.52 -10.73 5.93
N GLY A 137 11.42 -10.26 5.10
CA GLY A 137 12.23 -11.10 4.21
C GLY A 137 11.39 -12.07 3.42
N ASN A 138 11.82 -13.32 3.35
CA ASN A 138 11.08 -14.43 2.78
C ASN A 138 10.47 -15.35 3.87
N GLN A 139 10.41 -14.87 5.13
CA GLN A 139 9.82 -15.65 6.22
C GLN A 139 8.29 -15.61 6.19
N GLY A 140 7.73 -14.50 5.72
CA GLY A 140 6.30 -14.25 5.72
C GLY A 140 5.98 -12.78 5.62
N PHE A 141 4.75 -12.43 5.92
CA PHE A 141 4.28 -11.04 5.82
C PHE A 141 3.20 -10.71 6.84
N TYR A 142 3.10 -9.43 7.14
CA TYR A 142 2.04 -8.86 7.94
C TYR A 142 0.85 -8.52 7.06
N TYR A 143 -0.34 -8.81 7.57
CA TYR A 143 -1.62 -8.45 6.96
C TYR A 143 -2.65 -8.16 8.04
N SER A 144 -3.73 -7.50 7.68
CA SER A 144 -4.80 -7.14 8.60
C SER A 144 -6.14 -7.68 8.14
N SER A 145 -7.00 -8.03 9.08
CA SER A 145 -8.37 -8.41 8.81
C SER A 145 -9.27 -8.25 10.04
N TYR A 146 -10.56 -8.48 9.84
CA TYR A 146 -11.55 -8.65 10.89
C TYR A 146 -11.86 -10.13 11.10
N ASP A 147 -12.47 -10.46 12.23
CA ASP A 147 -13.13 -11.75 12.37
C ASP A 147 -14.27 -11.85 11.35
N LYS A 148 -14.44 -13.01 10.74
CA LYS A 148 -15.52 -13.21 9.77
C LYS A 148 -16.87 -12.97 10.44
N PRO A 149 -17.71 -12.07 9.92
CA PRO A 149 -18.97 -11.75 10.55
C PRO A 149 -19.94 -12.93 10.47
N LYS A 150 -20.79 -13.07 11.48
CA LYS A 150 -21.94 -14.00 11.42
C LYS A 150 -23.04 -13.33 10.62
N GLY A 151 -23.48 -13.95 9.54
CA GLY A 151 -24.53 -13.44 8.64
C GLY A 151 -23.98 -12.89 7.32
N SER A 152 -24.59 -11.81 6.80
CA SER A 152 -24.19 -11.23 5.51
C SER A 152 -22.83 -10.56 5.58
N GLU A 153 -21.87 -11.05 4.83
CA GLU A 153 -20.51 -10.48 4.74
C GLU A 153 -20.49 -9.04 4.20
N LEU A 154 -21.48 -8.70 3.36
CA LEU A 154 -21.55 -7.38 2.72
C LEU A 154 -22.12 -6.30 3.63
N SER A 155 -22.98 -6.66 4.60
CA SER A 155 -23.69 -5.69 5.44
C SER A 155 -23.37 -5.80 6.93
N ALA A 156 -22.67 -6.84 7.36
CA ALA A 156 -22.33 -7.01 8.75
C ALA A 156 -21.31 -5.96 9.22
N LYS A 157 -21.50 -5.47 10.44
CA LYS A 157 -20.59 -4.52 11.06
C LYS A 157 -19.27 -5.19 11.37
N THR A 158 -18.17 -4.55 10.95
CA THR A 158 -16.80 -4.91 11.26
C THR A 158 -16.18 -3.79 12.09
N ASP A 159 -15.78 -4.04 13.34
CA ASP A 159 -15.32 -3.00 14.27
C ASP A 159 -14.06 -3.35 15.07
N GLN A 160 -13.49 -4.55 14.88
CA GLN A 160 -12.27 -4.99 15.56
C GLN A 160 -11.25 -5.48 14.53
N HIS A 161 -10.60 -4.53 13.87
CA HIS A 161 -9.53 -4.84 12.94
C HIS A 161 -8.29 -5.31 13.70
N LYS A 162 -7.61 -6.33 13.17
CA LYS A 162 -6.47 -6.99 13.80
C LYS A 162 -5.33 -7.10 12.82
N LEU A 163 -4.11 -7.09 13.31
CA LEU A 163 -2.90 -7.34 12.55
C LEU A 163 -2.39 -8.75 12.83
N TYR A 164 -2.11 -9.51 11.79
CA TYR A 164 -1.57 -10.86 11.83
C TYR A 164 -0.22 -10.94 11.14
N PHE A 165 0.54 -11.96 11.46
CA PHE A 165 1.72 -12.38 10.72
C PHE A 165 1.50 -13.77 10.16
N HIS A 166 1.51 -13.89 8.84
CA HIS A 166 1.48 -15.17 8.13
C HIS A 166 2.91 -15.63 7.86
N LYS A 167 3.27 -16.80 8.40
CA LYS A 167 4.54 -17.44 8.12
C LYS A 167 4.40 -18.30 6.87
N LEU A 168 5.24 -18.10 5.87
CA LEU A 168 5.20 -18.91 4.65
C LEU A 168 5.37 -20.41 4.96
N GLY A 169 4.55 -21.22 4.29
CA GLY A 169 4.55 -22.67 4.45
C GLY A 169 3.75 -23.19 5.65
N THR A 170 3.09 -22.30 6.42
CA THR A 170 2.12 -22.70 7.46
C THR A 170 0.69 -22.44 6.98
N LYS A 171 -0.30 -22.94 7.71
CA LYS A 171 -1.71 -22.67 7.43
C LYS A 171 -2.12 -21.29 7.98
N GLN A 172 -3.06 -20.63 7.32
CA GLN A 172 -3.63 -19.35 7.80
C GLN A 172 -4.24 -19.46 9.22
N SER A 173 -4.75 -20.62 9.58
CA SER A 173 -5.26 -20.88 10.93
C SER A 173 -4.20 -20.86 12.03
N GLU A 174 -2.92 -20.91 11.66
CA GLU A 174 -1.76 -20.86 12.56
C GLU A 174 -1.16 -19.44 12.64
N ASP A 175 -1.78 -18.46 11.95
CA ASP A 175 -1.26 -17.10 11.87
C ASP A 175 -1.22 -16.42 13.24
N GLN A 176 -0.10 -15.77 13.51
CA GLN A 176 0.12 -15.11 14.77
C GLN A 176 -0.63 -13.78 14.83
N LEU A 177 -1.51 -13.61 15.83
CA LEU A 177 -2.08 -12.30 16.17
C LEU A 177 -0.98 -11.40 16.73
N ILE A 178 -0.71 -10.29 16.04
CA ILE A 178 0.34 -9.31 16.41
C ILE A 178 -0.23 -8.14 17.20
N PHE A 179 -1.43 -7.65 16.79
CA PHE A 179 -2.03 -6.47 17.41
C PHE A 179 -3.56 -6.47 17.24
N GLY A 180 -4.25 -5.92 18.25
CA GLY A 180 -5.71 -5.85 18.27
C GLY A 180 -6.34 -7.02 19.01
N GLY A 181 -7.67 -7.13 18.96
CA GLY A 181 -8.42 -8.19 19.62
C GLY A 181 -8.65 -7.99 21.13
N VAL A 182 -8.20 -6.87 21.71
CA VAL A 182 -8.51 -6.51 23.08
C VAL A 182 -9.96 -6.03 23.17
N LYS A 183 -10.73 -6.57 24.11
CA LYS A 183 -12.20 -6.39 24.20
C LYS A 183 -12.65 -4.93 24.23
N ASP A 184 -11.88 -4.06 24.90
CA ASP A 184 -12.23 -2.66 25.11
C ASP A 184 -11.53 -1.72 24.11
N GLU A 185 -10.63 -2.23 23.26
CA GLU A 185 -9.91 -1.47 22.23
C GLU A 185 -10.46 -1.80 20.84
N LYS A 186 -11.42 -1.01 20.39
CA LYS A 186 -12.06 -1.20 19.08
C LYS A 186 -11.42 -0.30 18.02
N TYR A 187 -10.48 -0.85 17.30
CA TYR A 187 -9.91 -0.15 16.13
C TYR A 187 -10.68 -0.53 14.88
N ARG A 188 -11.08 0.48 14.13
CA ARG A 188 -11.75 0.28 12.85
C ARG A 188 -10.76 -0.09 11.74
N TYR A 189 -9.55 0.46 11.82
CA TYR A 189 -8.48 0.16 10.89
C TYR A 189 -7.17 -0.04 11.66
N VAL A 190 -6.51 -1.15 11.40
CA VAL A 190 -5.16 -1.47 11.90
C VAL A 190 -4.32 -1.81 10.68
N GLY A 191 -3.17 -1.18 10.53
CA GLY A 191 -2.20 -1.50 9.49
C GLY A 191 -0.84 -1.76 10.11
N GLY A 192 -0.09 -2.72 9.54
CA GLY A 192 1.28 -2.99 9.91
C GLY A 192 2.20 -2.90 8.70
N TYR A 193 3.38 -2.30 8.87
CA TYR A 193 4.40 -2.24 7.84
C TYR A 193 5.80 -2.26 8.44
N THR A 194 6.73 -2.90 7.75
CA THR A 194 8.13 -2.97 8.13
C THR A 194 8.91 -1.75 7.63
N SER A 195 9.98 -1.38 8.35
CA SER A 195 10.96 -0.44 7.83
C SER A 195 11.68 -1.02 6.61
N GLU A 196 12.32 -0.16 5.82
CA GLU A 196 13.06 -0.61 4.64
C GLU A 196 14.19 -1.60 4.97
N ASP A 197 14.83 -1.45 6.12
CA ASP A 197 15.86 -2.37 6.64
C ASP A 197 15.26 -3.55 7.43
N GLU A 198 13.93 -3.69 7.44
CA GLU A 198 13.16 -4.72 8.15
C GLU A 198 13.45 -4.81 9.66
N ARG A 199 14.10 -3.81 10.21
CA ARG A 199 14.42 -3.74 11.63
C ARG A 199 13.22 -3.46 12.51
N TYR A 200 12.27 -2.65 12.01
CA TYR A 200 11.11 -2.22 12.78
C TYR A 200 9.82 -2.65 12.11
N LEU A 201 8.88 -3.10 12.94
CA LEU A 201 7.47 -3.17 12.58
C LEU A 201 6.78 -1.93 13.15
N PHE A 202 6.12 -1.15 12.29
CA PHE A 202 5.25 -0.03 12.67
C PHE A 202 3.81 -0.47 12.60
N ILE A 203 3.00 -0.06 13.59
CA ILE A 203 1.57 -0.38 13.66
C ILE A 203 0.78 0.91 13.79
N SER A 204 -0.12 1.13 12.85
CA SER A 204 -1.07 2.23 12.84
C SER A 204 -2.45 1.71 13.24
N ALA A 205 -3.10 2.34 14.22
CA ALA A 205 -4.41 1.92 14.71
C ALA A 205 -5.36 3.12 14.79
N SER A 206 -6.47 3.06 14.04
CA SER A 206 -7.44 4.14 13.87
C SER A 206 -8.85 3.71 14.24
N VAL A 207 -9.60 4.63 14.85
CA VAL A 207 -11.02 4.44 15.16
C VAL A 207 -11.94 5.03 14.06
N SER A 208 -11.37 5.80 13.15
CA SER A 208 -12.05 6.47 12.03
C SER A 208 -11.15 6.49 10.80
N THR A 209 -11.59 7.15 9.74
CA THR A 209 -10.85 7.31 8.47
C THR A 209 -9.69 8.30 8.57
N SER A 210 -9.60 9.06 9.64
CA SER A 210 -8.51 10.02 9.92
C SER A 210 -8.05 9.92 11.36
N GLY A 211 -6.77 10.25 11.57
CA GLY A 211 -6.10 10.16 12.85
C GLY A 211 -5.79 8.72 13.29
N ASN A 212 -4.59 8.52 13.80
CA ASN A 212 -4.14 7.19 14.22
C ASN A 212 -3.23 7.24 15.45
N LYS A 213 -3.34 6.23 16.30
CA LYS A 213 -2.26 5.84 17.19
C LYS A 213 -1.14 5.21 16.39
N LEU A 214 0.11 5.37 16.85
CA LEU A 214 1.28 4.81 16.20
C LEU A 214 2.17 4.09 17.20
N PHE A 215 2.49 2.84 16.88
CA PHE A 215 3.34 1.97 17.68
C PHE A 215 4.49 1.45 16.83
N PHE A 216 5.53 0.93 17.50
CA PHE A 216 6.61 0.20 16.83
C PHE A 216 7.16 -0.93 17.69
N LYS A 217 7.72 -1.95 17.02
CA LYS A 217 8.45 -3.07 17.63
C LYS A 217 9.82 -3.19 16.95
N ASP A 218 10.89 -3.34 17.71
CA ASP A 218 12.25 -3.59 17.19
C ASP A 218 12.40 -5.10 16.91
N LEU A 219 12.31 -5.49 15.65
CA LEU A 219 12.36 -6.89 15.21
C LEU A 219 13.77 -7.48 15.29
N SER A 220 14.81 -6.65 15.41
CA SER A 220 16.21 -7.10 15.59
C SER A 220 16.45 -7.68 16.99
N LYS A 221 15.49 -7.54 17.91
CA LYS A 221 15.61 -7.99 19.29
C LYS A 221 14.54 -9.03 19.62
N PRO A 222 14.92 -10.24 19.99
CA PRO A 222 13.97 -11.23 20.49
C PRO A 222 13.12 -10.62 21.63
N ASN A 223 11.82 -10.90 21.62
CA ASN A 223 10.88 -10.45 22.66
C ASN A 223 10.85 -8.92 22.90
N SER A 224 11.23 -8.11 21.92
CA SER A 224 11.10 -6.65 22.02
C SER A 224 9.65 -6.27 22.31
N PRO A 225 9.39 -5.41 23.32
CA PRO A 225 8.04 -4.96 23.60
C PRO A 225 7.55 -4.01 22.51
N LEU A 226 6.24 -4.00 22.32
CA LEU A 226 5.59 -2.96 21.53
C LEU A 226 5.71 -1.62 22.27
N LYS A 227 6.20 -0.58 21.59
CA LYS A 227 6.37 0.78 22.13
C LYS A 227 5.45 1.75 21.41
N THR A 228 4.91 2.71 22.17
CA THR A 228 4.03 3.74 21.64
C THR A 228 4.81 4.97 21.23
N ILE A 229 4.61 5.43 19.98
CA ILE A 229 5.10 6.73 19.49
C ILE A 229 4.02 7.80 19.71
N LEU A 230 2.78 7.50 19.35
CA LEU A 230 1.63 8.39 19.48
C LEU A 230 0.43 7.64 20.02
N ASP A 231 -0.12 8.11 21.14
CA ASP A 231 -1.28 7.51 21.82
C ASP A 231 -2.53 8.39 21.75
N ASN A 232 -2.83 8.91 20.58
CA ASN A 232 -4.11 9.60 20.32
C ASN A 232 -4.42 9.53 18.83
N THR A 233 -5.68 9.75 18.49
CA THR A 233 -6.21 9.71 17.13
C THR A 233 -6.55 11.09 16.58
N SER A 234 -5.97 12.15 17.15
CA SER A 234 -6.24 13.54 16.74
C SER A 234 -5.40 14.00 15.54
N SER A 235 -4.48 13.16 15.06
CA SER A 235 -3.59 13.48 13.94
C SER A 235 -3.23 12.24 13.14
N ASP A 236 -2.93 12.43 11.87
CA ASP A 236 -2.34 11.42 11.00
C ASP A 236 -0.83 11.42 11.17
N THR A 237 -0.26 10.27 11.49
CA THR A 237 1.19 10.14 11.72
C THR A 237 1.69 8.78 11.21
N TRP A 238 2.74 8.80 10.41
CA TRP A 238 3.38 7.57 9.93
C TRP A 238 4.89 7.72 9.84
N VAL A 239 5.62 6.62 9.95
CA VAL A 239 7.06 6.58 9.75
C VAL A 239 7.35 6.43 8.27
N ILE A 240 8.23 7.25 7.74
CA ILE A 240 8.62 7.26 6.32
C ILE A 240 10.00 6.63 6.08
N ASP A 241 10.87 6.65 7.09
CA ASP A 241 12.22 6.09 7.00
C ASP A 241 12.84 5.95 8.39
N ASN A 242 13.96 5.22 8.49
CA ASN A 242 14.79 5.16 9.68
C ASN A 242 16.28 5.22 9.33
N GLN A 243 17.07 5.75 10.25
CA GLN A 243 18.53 5.65 10.24
C GLN A 243 19.00 5.08 11.57
N GLY A 244 19.24 3.78 11.59
CA GLY A 244 19.50 3.08 12.84
C GLY A 244 18.30 3.22 13.79
N THR A 245 18.51 3.89 14.94
CA THR A 245 17.42 4.14 15.91
C THR A 245 16.65 5.44 15.66
N LYS A 246 17.13 6.30 14.76
CA LYS A 246 16.43 7.54 14.42
C LYS A 246 15.35 7.28 13.40
N LEU A 247 14.10 7.46 13.79
CA LEU A 247 12.92 7.33 12.95
C LEU A 247 12.54 8.70 12.39
N TYR A 248 12.16 8.75 11.11
CA TYR A 248 11.63 9.94 10.44
C TYR A 248 10.13 9.75 10.23
N LEU A 249 9.33 10.72 10.69
CA LEU A 249 7.88 10.63 10.66
C LEU A 249 7.29 11.84 9.93
N VAL A 250 6.21 11.62 9.22
CA VAL A 250 5.32 12.67 8.75
C VAL A 250 4.12 12.75 9.68
N THR A 251 3.75 13.97 10.08
CA THR A 251 2.59 14.18 10.96
C THR A 251 1.91 15.53 10.68
N ASN A 252 0.59 15.57 10.85
CA ASN A 252 -0.17 16.83 10.88
C ASN A 252 -0.44 17.32 12.33
N LEU A 253 0.14 16.68 13.35
CA LEU A 253 0.01 17.10 14.75
C LEU A 253 0.53 18.55 14.94
N ASN A 254 -0.37 19.48 15.26
CA ASN A 254 -0.09 20.92 15.32
C ASN A 254 0.60 21.49 14.05
N ALA A 255 0.31 20.90 12.88
CA ALA A 255 0.87 21.29 11.60
C ALA A 255 -0.10 20.89 10.47
N PRO A 256 -1.15 21.68 10.17
CA PRO A 256 -2.19 21.32 9.19
C PRO A 256 -1.62 20.92 7.82
N ASN A 257 -0.54 21.55 7.39
CA ASN A 257 0.16 21.25 6.12
C ASN A 257 1.17 20.11 6.22
N LYS A 258 1.14 19.34 7.33
CA LYS A 258 2.08 18.29 7.68
C LYS A 258 3.53 18.80 7.85
N ARG A 259 4.33 18.03 8.56
CA ARG A 259 5.77 18.25 8.77
C ARG A 259 6.48 16.94 8.97
N VAL A 260 7.79 16.92 8.73
CA VAL A 260 8.67 15.81 9.10
C VAL A 260 9.25 16.06 10.48
N VAL A 261 9.20 15.04 11.32
CA VAL A 261 9.77 15.04 12.68
C VAL A 261 10.63 13.80 12.88
N THR A 262 11.45 13.77 13.93
CA THR A 262 12.27 12.62 14.26
C THR A 262 12.01 12.11 15.67
N VAL A 263 12.08 10.79 15.85
CA VAL A 263 11.98 10.11 17.14
C VAL A 263 13.13 9.12 17.26
N ASP A 264 13.75 9.01 18.44
CA ASP A 264 14.77 8.02 18.71
C ASP A 264 14.14 6.77 19.34
N ALA A 265 14.15 5.65 18.61
CA ALA A 265 13.60 4.36 19.02
C ALA A 265 14.38 3.71 20.17
N SER A 266 15.61 4.14 20.47
CA SER A 266 16.43 3.59 21.56
C SER A 266 15.98 4.04 22.94
N GLN A 267 15.29 5.16 23.04
CA GLN A 267 14.87 5.72 24.34
C GLN A 267 13.84 4.81 25.03
N ARG A 268 14.05 4.53 26.33
CA ARG A 268 13.19 3.64 27.16
C ARG A 268 11.74 4.14 27.25
N ARG A 269 11.54 5.45 27.24
CA ARG A 269 10.24 6.10 26.96
C ARG A 269 10.46 6.88 25.67
N ALA A 270 9.85 6.45 24.57
CA ALA A 270 9.66 7.37 23.47
C ALA A 270 9.00 8.60 24.12
N ARG A 271 9.76 9.74 24.23
CA ARG A 271 9.14 11.00 24.61
C ARG A 271 7.99 11.15 23.66
N SER A 272 6.77 11.24 24.16
CA SER A 272 5.60 11.36 23.30
C SER A 272 5.90 12.41 22.25
N LEU A 273 5.44 12.24 21.03
CA LEU A 273 5.61 13.23 19.95
C LEU A 273 5.36 14.66 20.47
N ARG A 274 4.47 14.83 21.47
CA ARG A 274 4.23 16.10 22.18
C ARG A 274 5.48 16.65 22.90
N GLN A 275 6.33 15.81 23.48
CA GLN A 275 7.54 16.24 24.22
C GLN A 275 8.74 16.45 23.28
N SER A 276 8.85 15.67 22.21
CA SER A 276 9.91 15.82 21.21
C SER A 276 9.70 17.06 20.32
N LEU A 277 8.45 17.49 20.12
CA LEU A 277 8.10 18.71 19.37
C LEU A 277 8.42 20.01 20.12
N ALA A 278 8.50 19.97 21.45
CA ALA A 278 8.90 21.13 22.26
C ALA A 278 10.42 21.40 22.17
N SER A 279 11.22 20.46 21.68
CA SER A 279 12.69 20.54 21.65
C SER A 279 13.32 20.50 20.26
N SER A 280 12.55 20.36 19.18
CA SER A 280 13.08 20.28 17.82
C SER A 280 12.74 21.50 16.99
N THR A 281 13.80 22.12 16.42
CA THR A 281 13.67 23.13 15.37
C THR A 281 13.03 22.44 14.15
N ALA A 282 11.76 22.67 13.92
CA ALA A 282 11.02 22.12 12.79
C ALA A 282 11.58 22.69 11.49
N ALA A 283 12.26 21.90 10.69
CA ALA A 283 12.55 22.26 9.32
C ALA A 283 11.25 22.24 8.52
N LEU A 284 10.77 23.42 8.12
CA LEU A 284 9.67 23.57 7.17
C LEU A 284 10.13 23.04 5.81
N VAL A 285 9.72 21.81 5.48
CA VAL A 285 9.93 21.25 4.14
C VAL A 285 8.83 21.76 3.24
N ARG A 286 9.12 22.74 2.38
CA ARG A 286 8.23 23.12 1.27
C ARG A 286 8.28 22.00 0.20
N TRP A 287 7.15 21.36 -0.04
CA TRP A 287 6.94 20.39 -1.13
C TRP A 287 7.10 21.04 -2.52
N PRO A 288 7.51 20.34 -3.59
CA PRO A 288 7.54 18.88 -3.87
C PRO A 288 8.91 18.25 -4.20
N TRP A 289 10.04 18.95 -4.04
CA TRP A 289 11.36 18.53 -4.59
C TRP A 289 12.35 17.91 -3.58
N CYS A 290 12.06 17.95 -2.29
CA CYS A 290 13.04 17.55 -1.24
C CYS A 290 13.05 16.07 -0.85
N ILE A 291 11.99 15.30 -1.09
CA ILE A 291 11.97 13.86 -0.72
C ILE A 291 12.93 13.07 -1.61
N CYS A 292 13.03 13.40 -2.90
CA CYS A 292 13.99 12.75 -3.81
C CYS A 292 15.46 12.94 -3.38
N SER A 293 15.83 14.04 -2.73
CA SER A 293 17.22 14.31 -2.36
C SER A 293 17.66 13.62 -1.06
N LEU A 294 16.73 13.29 -0.16
CA LEU A 294 17.02 12.54 1.06
C LEU A 294 17.12 11.03 0.77
N LEU A 295 16.33 10.53 -0.18
CA LEU A 295 16.36 9.14 -0.61
C LEU A 295 17.54 8.85 -1.55
N SER A 296 18.00 9.83 -2.37
CA SER A 296 19.08 9.64 -3.35
C SER A 296 20.49 9.54 -2.73
N LYS A 297 20.69 9.95 -1.47
CA LYS A 297 22.00 9.86 -0.81
C LYS A 297 22.36 8.46 -0.30
N ARG A 298 21.47 7.47 -0.41
CA ARG A 298 21.73 6.10 0.09
C ARG A 298 21.91 5.02 -0.95
N SER A 299 21.50 5.24 -2.19
CA SER A 299 21.79 4.29 -3.25
C SER A 299 23.17 4.58 -3.80
N LYS A 300 24.16 3.72 -3.49
CA LYS A 300 25.44 3.63 -4.23
C LYS A 300 25.24 3.09 -5.65
N ARG A 301 24.13 3.34 -6.28
CA ARG A 301 23.89 3.11 -7.70
C ARG A 301 23.75 4.47 -8.40
N ARG A 302 24.91 5.13 -8.61
CA ARG A 302 25.05 6.12 -9.66
C ARG A 302 24.89 5.40 -11.00
N SER A 303 23.77 5.51 -11.63
CA SER A 303 23.67 5.54 -13.08
C SER A 303 22.25 5.94 -13.48
N THR A 304 22.16 6.90 -14.36
CA THR A 304 21.06 7.33 -15.22
C THR A 304 20.19 8.53 -14.87
N CYS A 305 20.38 9.23 -13.76
CA CYS A 305 19.62 10.49 -13.57
C CYS A 305 20.33 11.75 -14.11
N ASP A 306 21.58 11.68 -14.59
CA ASP A 306 22.36 12.86 -15.05
C ASP A 306 22.17 13.19 -16.54
N LYS A 307 21.35 12.46 -17.30
CA LYS A 307 21.21 12.68 -18.77
C LYS A 307 19.92 13.35 -19.21
N LEU A 308 19.05 13.79 -18.30
CA LEU A 308 17.82 14.52 -18.65
C LEU A 308 17.74 15.84 -17.89
N ARG A 309 18.63 16.79 -18.21
CA ARG A 309 18.39 18.20 -17.96
C ARG A 309 17.84 18.84 -19.23
N PRO A 310 16.55 19.23 -19.28
CA PRO A 310 16.15 20.23 -20.26
C PRO A 310 16.73 21.58 -19.84
N ARG A 311 17.42 22.25 -20.76
CA ARG A 311 17.76 23.67 -20.65
C ARG A 311 16.44 24.45 -20.60
N VAL A 312 16.09 24.97 -19.43
CA VAL A 312 15.04 25.97 -19.29
C VAL A 312 15.73 27.32 -19.12
N SER A 313 15.63 28.13 -20.18
CA SER A 313 16.02 29.54 -20.19
C SER A 313 15.21 30.32 -19.15
N ALA A 314 15.90 31.20 -18.44
CA ALA A 314 15.35 32.14 -17.49
C ALA A 314 14.24 32.99 -18.13
N CYS A 315 13.03 32.91 -17.59
CA CYS A 315 11.97 33.87 -17.84
C CYS A 315 11.87 34.79 -16.63
N GLN A 316 12.32 36.01 -16.79
CA GLN A 316 12.17 37.10 -15.82
C GLN A 316 10.69 37.51 -15.79
N TYR A 317 10.04 37.37 -14.62
CA TYR A 317 8.80 38.13 -14.34
C TYR A 317 9.15 39.40 -13.57
N ARG A 318 8.98 40.56 -14.22
CA ARG A 318 8.87 41.86 -13.57
C ARG A 318 7.49 42.00 -12.95
N SER A 319 7.47 42.44 -11.73
CA SER A 319 6.31 42.94 -10.99
C SER A 319 5.71 44.18 -11.65
N ALA A 320 4.40 44.19 -11.77
CA ALA A 320 3.52 45.35 -11.70
C ALA A 320 2.33 44.99 -10.82
#